data_0fee518c45698102d699f38ca3859a2d
#
_entry.id   0fee518c45698102d699f38ca3859a2d
#
_cell.length_a   1.000
_cell.length_b   1.000
_cell.length_c   1.000
_cell.angle_alpha   90.00
_cell.angle_beta   90.00
_cell.angle_gamma   90.00
#
_symmetry.space_group_name_H-M   'P 1'
#
loop_
_entity.id
_entity.type
_entity.pdbx_description
1 polymer ?
#
loop_
_entity_poly.entity_id
_entity_poly.type
_entity_poly.pdbx_seq_one_letter_code
_entity_poly.pdbx_strand_id
1 'polypeptide(L)'
;MAKKVFVFIDESGSPDFFGKRKRPLWLDDNFQPVLLLGMLVTKHRKKLRMMVEDFQNRILEDSLYNSIYSVSQPNWFLHAKDDHPEVRIQFFEQIRKLDFMNCYVIIARKIPELFINKHNSNPKEFYFDVLYNLIQQFQFEENFEYQFYRIILMFQGEIEKKLIKSRKNHSKIFIFWANTHLIEY
;
A
#
# COMPACT_ATOMS: atom_id res chain seq x y z
N MET A 1 20.89 -16.13 12.04
CA MET A 1 20.24 -15.36 10.95
C MET A 1 19.10 -14.57 11.53
N ALA A 2 19.01 -13.26 11.25
CA ALA A 2 17.88 -12.44 11.67
C ALA A 2 16.59 -12.95 11.02
N LYS A 3 15.51 -12.99 11.78
CA LYS A 3 14.19 -13.35 11.27
C LYS A 3 13.66 -12.19 10.43
N LYS A 4 13.17 -12.46 9.22
CA LYS A 4 12.69 -11.44 8.29
C LYS A 4 11.20 -11.17 8.49
N VAL A 5 10.83 -9.89 8.44
CA VAL A 5 9.45 -9.40 8.41
C VAL A 5 9.26 -8.62 7.13
N PHE A 6 8.19 -8.91 6.41
CA PHE A 6 7.86 -8.29 5.14
C PHE A 6 6.74 -7.27 5.36
N VAL A 7 6.96 -6.06 4.86
CA VAL A 7 6.04 -4.93 4.99
C VAL A 7 5.66 -4.45 3.60
N PHE A 8 4.39 -4.53 3.26
CA PHE A 8 3.84 -4.08 1.98
C PHE A 8 3.01 -2.83 2.22
N ILE A 9 3.27 -1.77 1.45
CA ILE A 9 2.56 -0.49 1.59
C ILE A 9 1.95 -0.13 0.25
N ASP A 10 0.67 0.22 0.28
CA ASP A 10 -0.10 0.64 -0.89
C ASP A 10 -0.99 1.83 -0.55
N GLU A 11 -1.40 2.59 -1.56
CA GLU A 11 -2.26 3.75 -1.39
C GLU A 11 -3.51 3.71 -2.25
N SER A 12 -4.54 4.39 -1.77
CA SER A 12 -5.74 4.71 -2.52
C SER A 12 -5.99 6.21 -2.46
N GLY A 13 -6.17 6.81 -3.63
CA GLY A 13 -6.24 8.26 -3.80
C GLY A 13 -4.91 8.88 -4.18
N SER A 14 -4.92 10.20 -4.43
CA SER A 14 -3.74 10.99 -4.78
C SER A 14 -3.35 11.94 -3.64
N PRO A 15 -2.06 12.15 -3.37
CA PRO A 15 -1.60 13.18 -2.43
C PRO A 15 -1.72 14.61 -3.00
N ASP A 16 -2.13 14.75 -4.27
CA ASP A 16 -2.14 16.05 -4.94
C ASP A 16 -3.30 16.93 -4.47
N PHE A 17 -2.99 18.19 -4.24
CA PHE A 17 -3.95 19.27 -3.97
C PHE A 17 -4.06 20.24 -5.13
N PHE A 18 -3.06 20.27 -6.00
CA PHE A 18 -3.03 21.10 -7.18
C PHE A 18 -2.92 20.25 -8.45
N GLY A 19 -3.68 20.62 -9.45
CA GLY A 19 -3.58 20.09 -10.80
C GLY A 19 -2.61 20.88 -11.69
N LYS A 20 -2.74 20.73 -13.00
CA LYS A 20 -1.94 21.46 -13.98
C LYS A 20 -2.05 22.96 -13.74
N ARG A 21 -0.93 23.70 -13.94
CA ARG A 21 -0.82 25.15 -13.72
C ARG A 21 -1.19 25.61 -12.31
N LYS A 22 -0.96 24.77 -11.30
CA LYS A 22 -1.30 25.04 -9.88
C LYS A 22 -2.78 25.34 -9.62
N ARG A 23 -3.68 24.80 -10.45
CA ARG A 23 -5.12 24.91 -10.22
C ARG A 23 -5.49 24.14 -8.94
N PRO A 24 -6.19 24.76 -7.99
CA PRO A 24 -6.69 24.07 -6.80
C PRO A 24 -7.68 22.96 -7.15
N LEU A 25 -7.36 21.71 -6.80
CA LEU A 25 -8.24 20.57 -7.09
C LEU A 25 -9.43 20.49 -6.13
N TRP A 26 -9.33 21.08 -4.93
CA TRP A 26 -10.43 21.08 -3.94
C TRP A 26 -11.65 21.94 -4.33
N LEU A 27 -11.53 22.66 -5.45
CA LEU A 27 -12.66 23.38 -6.06
C LEU A 27 -13.38 22.54 -7.13
N ASP A 28 -12.89 21.34 -7.43
CA ASP A 28 -13.47 20.45 -8.41
C ASP A 28 -14.45 19.47 -7.76
N ASP A 29 -15.58 19.21 -8.40
CA ASP A 29 -16.60 18.28 -7.93
C ASP A 29 -16.06 16.84 -7.75
N ASN A 30 -15.04 16.48 -8.49
CA ASN A 30 -14.38 15.17 -8.45
C ASN A 30 -13.17 15.13 -7.51
N PHE A 31 -12.99 16.12 -6.65
CA PHE A 31 -11.88 16.13 -5.71
C PHE A 31 -11.99 14.97 -4.73
N GLN A 32 -10.94 14.18 -4.63
CA GLN A 32 -10.84 13.13 -3.62
C GLN A 32 -10.38 13.75 -2.29
N PRO A 33 -11.27 13.89 -1.29
CA PRO A 33 -10.95 14.60 -0.04
C PRO A 33 -10.12 13.78 0.94
N VAL A 34 -9.77 12.56 0.57
CA VAL A 34 -9.00 11.63 1.43
C VAL A 34 -7.86 10.96 0.65
N LEU A 35 -6.79 10.67 1.37
CA LEU A 35 -5.73 9.74 0.98
C LEU A 35 -5.73 8.59 1.99
N LEU A 36 -5.80 7.35 1.51
CA LEU A 36 -5.66 6.17 2.33
C LEU A 36 -4.28 5.57 2.10
N LEU A 37 -3.60 5.19 3.17
CA LEU A 37 -2.43 4.31 3.10
C LEU A 37 -2.72 3.03 3.88
N GLY A 38 -2.48 1.89 3.22
CA GLY A 38 -2.54 0.57 3.81
C GLY A 38 -1.15 -0.01 4.03
N MET A 39 -0.95 -0.73 5.12
CA MET A 39 0.28 -1.45 5.42
C MET A 39 -0.06 -2.87 5.85
N LEU A 40 0.46 -3.86 5.12
CA LEU A 40 0.38 -5.27 5.49
C LEU A 40 1.72 -5.74 5.99
N VAL A 41 1.74 -6.41 7.14
CA VAL A 41 2.95 -6.92 7.79
C VAL A 41 2.83 -8.42 7.98
N THR A 42 3.83 -9.19 7.54
CA THR A 42 3.84 -10.65 7.70
C THR A 42 5.27 -11.20 7.83
N LYS A 43 5.40 -12.30 8.57
CA LYS A 43 6.63 -13.14 8.61
C LYS A 43 6.59 -14.25 7.56
N HIS A 44 5.45 -14.43 6.86
CA HIS A 44 5.15 -15.59 6.01
C HIS A 44 4.83 -15.23 4.56
N ARG A 45 5.72 -14.42 3.91
CA ARG A 45 5.53 -13.97 2.52
C ARG A 45 5.17 -15.10 1.55
N LYS A 46 5.87 -16.25 1.65
CA LYS A 46 5.60 -17.39 0.77
C LYS A 46 4.18 -17.93 0.95
N LYS A 47 3.73 -18.07 2.21
CA LYS A 47 2.36 -18.53 2.53
C LYS A 47 1.31 -17.55 2.00
N LEU A 48 1.58 -16.24 2.12
CA LEU A 48 0.69 -15.21 1.57
C LEU A 48 0.58 -15.32 0.05
N ARG A 49 1.71 -15.47 -0.66
CA ARG A 49 1.72 -15.65 -2.12
C ARG A 49 0.93 -16.89 -2.54
N MET A 50 1.21 -18.04 -1.93
CA MET A 50 0.48 -19.28 -2.23
C MET A 50 -1.03 -19.11 -2.04
N MET A 51 -1.46 -18.43 -0.96
CA MET A 51 -2.87 -18.18 -0.72
C MET A 51 -3.51 -17.33 -1.84
N VAL A 52 -2.82 -16.32 -2.35
CA VAL A 52 -3.30 -15.51 -3.49
C VAL A 52 -3.38 -16.34 -4.76
N GLU A 53 -2.34 -17.13 -5.06
CA GLU A 53 -2.29 -18.03 -6.22
C GLU A 53 -3.41 -19.09 -6.17
N ASP A 54 -3.62 -19.73 -5.02
CA ASP A 54 -4.70 -20.70 -4.81
C ASP A 54 -6.09 -20.06 -4.97
N PHE A 55 -6.25 -18.83 -4.49
CA PHE A 55 -7.49 -18.09 -4.68
C PHE A 55 -7.74 -17.79 -6.17
N GLN A 56 -6.73 -17.28 -6.89
CA GLN A 56 -6.86 -16.97 -8.32
C GLN A 56 -7.22 -18.22 -9.12
N ASN A 57 -6.53 -19.34 -8.89
CA ASN A 57 -6.83 -20.61 -9.57
C ASN A 57 -8.26 -21.06 -9.30
N ARG A 58 -8.73 -20.99 -8.06
CA ARG A 58 -10.12 -21.34 -7.70
C ARG A 58 -11.14 -20.48 -8.44
N ILE A 59 -10.90 -19.15 -8.55
CA ILE A 59 -11.81 -18.26 -9.28
C ILE A 59 -11.83 -18.60 -10.78
N LEU A 60 -10.68 -18.95 -11.37
CA LEU A 60 -10.59 -19.34 -12.79
C LEU A 60 -11.27 -20.68 -13.08
N GLU A 61 -11.26 -21.62 -12.13
CA GLU A 61 -11.86 -22.94 -12.28
C GLU A 61 -13.37 -22.97 -11.99
N ASP A 62 -13.86 -21.99 -11.22
CA ASP A 62 -15.28 -21.94 -10.83
C ASP A 62 -16.14 -21.38 -11.97
N SER A 63 -17.13 -22.16 -12.41
CA SER A 63 -18.04 -21.79 -13.50
C SER A 63 -18.89 -20.54 -13.21
N LEU A 64 -19.08 -20.17 -11.94
CA LEU A 64 -19.81 -18.97 -11.56
C LEU A 64 -18.96 -17.71 -11.79
N TYR A 65 -17.63 -17.81 -11.59
CA TYR A 65 -16.72 -16.67 -11.63
C TYR A 65 -15.96 -16.55 -12.96
N ASN A 66 -15.60 -17.67 -13.61
CA ASN A 66 -14.81 -17.64 -14.84
C ASN A 66 -15.55 -17.01 -16.03
N SER A 67 -16.88 -16.92 -15.97
CA SER A 67 -17.72 -16.22 -16.96
C SER A 67 -17.79 -14.70 -16.74
N ILE A 68 -17.31 -14.17 -15.60
CA ILE A 68 -17.26 -12.75 -15.33
C ILE A 68 -16.26 -12.09 -16.29
N TYR A 69 -16.68 -11.02 -16.97
CA TYR A 69 -15.90 -10.37 -18.02
C TYR A 69 -14.47 -10.05 -17.61
N SER A 70 -14.24 -9.49 -16.41
CA SER A 70 -12.89 -9.18 -15.92
C SER A 70 -12.05 -10.44 -15.72
N VAL A 71 -12.62 -11.50 -15.19
CA VAL A 71 -11.94 -12.79 -14.93
C VAL A 71 -11.63 -13.55 -16.20
N SER A 72 -12.51 -13.47 -17.22
CA SER A 72 -12.34 -14.17 -18.50
C SER A 72 -11.25 -13.55 -19.41
N GLN A 73 -10.67 -12.43 -19.03
CA GLN A 73 -9.61 -11.80 -19.81
C GLN A 73 -8.31 -12.62 -19.79
N PRO A 74 -7.56 -12.67 -20.89
CA PRO A 74 -6.25 -13.32 -20.91
C PRO A 74 -5.32 -12.76 -19.84
N ASN A 75 -4.63 -13.63 -19.13
CA ASN A 75 -3.69 -13.26 -18.05
C ASN A 75 -4.34 -12.48 -16.90
N TRP A 76 -5.60 -12.75 -16.61
CA TRP A 76 -6.24 -12.14 -15.45
C TRP A 76 -5.46 -12.44 -14.16
N PHE A 77 -5.31 -11.43 -13.36
CA PHE A 77 -4.81 -11.52 -11.99
C PHE A 77 -5.70 -10.69 -11.06
N LEU A 78 -5.72 -11.06 -9.80
CA LEU A 78 -6.52 -10.39 -8.79
C LEU A 78 -6.11 -8.92 -8.66
N HIS A 79 -7.06 -8.01 -8.90
CA HIS A 79 -6.84 -6.57 -8.87
C HIS A 79 -8.00 -5.85 -8.19
N ALA A 80 -7.71 -5.15 -7.08
CA ALA A 80 -8.75 -4.57 -6.23
C ALA A 80 -9.68 -3.55 -6.93
N LYS A 81 -9.17 -2.84 -7.95
CA LYS A 81 -9.93 -1.80 -8.66
C LYS A 81 -10.83 -2.37 -9.76
N ASP A 82 -10.31 -3.31 -10.53
CA ASP A 82 -10.93 -3.73 -11.80
C ASP A 82 -11.71 -5.03 -11.67
N ASP A 83 -11.55 -5.75 -10.55
CA ASP A 83 -12.28 -6.98 -10.30
C ASP A 83 -13.75 -6.75 -9.95
N HIS A 84 -14.57 -7.71 -10.33
CA HIS A 84 -15.99 -7.74 -9.97
C HIS A 84 -16.17 -7.73 -8.43
N PRO A 85 -17.18 -7.05 -7.89
CA PRO A 85 -17.43 -6.98 -6.46
C PRO A 85 -17.48 -8.36 -5.77
N GLU A 86 -18.10 -9.36 -6.39
CA GLU A 86 -18.17 -10.72 -5.85
C GLU A 86 -16.80 -11.36 -5.66
N VAL A 87 -15.88 -11.19 -6.62
CA VAL A 87 -14.49 -11.70 -6.51
C VAL A 87 -13.79 -11.02 -5.34
N ARG A 88 -13.97 -9.71 -5.19
CA ARG A 88 -13.39 -8.94 -4.07
C ARG A 88 -13.93 -9.37 -2.72
N ILE A 89 -15.24 -9.60 -2.61
CA ILE A 89 -15.89 -10.08 -1.37
C ILE A 89 -15.31 -11.44 -0.97
N GLN A 90 -15.24 -12.37 -1.90
CA GLN A 90 -14.66 -13.71 -1.66
C GLN A 90 -13.20 -13.63 -1.21
N PHE A 91 -12.42 -12.74 -1.80
CA PHE A 91 -11.03 -12.52 -1.41
C PHE A 91 -10.93 -11.94 0.00
N PHE A 92 -11.74 -10.93 0.34
CA PHE A 92 -11.74 -10.34 1.67
C PHE A 92 -12.17 -11.33 2.75
N GLU A 93 -13.15 -12.19 2.47
CA GLU A 93 -13.54 -13.24 3.39
C GLU A 93 -12.42 -14.26 3.65
N GLN A 94 -11.62 -14.55 2.63
CA GLN A 94 -10.45 -15.40 2.79
C GLN A 94 -9.34 -14.71 3.60
N ILE A 95 -9.05 -13.44 3.31
CA ILE A 95 -8.05 -12.64 4.06
C ILE A 95 -8.41 -12.53 5.53
N ARG A 96 -9.67 -12.30 5.86
CA ARG A 96 -10.13 -12.16 7.25
C ARG A 96 -9.86 -13.38 8.14
N LYS A 97 -9.68 -14.55 7.53
CA LYS A 97 -9.40 -15.81 8.24
C LYS A 97 -7.90 -16.04 8.51
N LEU A 98 -7.04 -15.16 8.00
CA LEU A 98 -5.60 -15.31 8.14
C LEU A 98 -5.12 -14.74 9.48
N ASP A 99 -4.34 -15.54 10.20
CA ASP A 99 -3.76 -15.23 11.51
C ASP A 99 -2.27 -14.87 11.47
N PHE A 100 -1.65 -14.94 10.28
CA PHE A 100 -0.20 -14.78 10.10
C PHE A 100 0.19 -13.44 9.47
N MET A 101 -0.76 -12.48 9.41
CA MET A 101 -0.52 -11.13 8.92
C MET A 101 -1.29 -10.10 9.74
N ASN A 102 -0.77 -8.88 9.78
CA ASN A 102 -1.45 -7.74 10.35
C ASN A 102 -1.63 -6.66 9.29
N CYS A 103 -2.80 -6.02 9.29
CA CYS A 103 -3.11 -4.91 8.39
C CYS A 103 -3.34 -3.64 9.22
N TYR A 104 -2.73 -2.55 8.76
CA TYR A 104 -2.87 -1.22 9.33
C TYR A 104 -3.34 -0.28 8.23
N VAL A 105 -4.24 0.62 8.55
CA VAL A 105 -4.76 1.61 7.60
C VAL A 105 -4.81 2.97 8.28
N ILE A 106 -4.38 4.00 7.54
CA ILE A 106 -4.58 5.38 7.92
C ILE A 106 -5.40 6.10 6.85
N ILE A 107 -6.35 6.91 7.29
CA ILE A 107 -7.19 7.75 6.44
C ILE A 107 -6.82 9.20 6.73
N ALA A 108 -6.16 9.85 5.77
CA ALA A 108 -5.77 11.24 5.88
C ALA A 108 -6.76 12.13 5.14
N ARG A 109 -7.41 13.05 5.85
CA ARG A 109 -8.24 14.10 5.22
C ARG A 109 -7.33 15.13 4.57
N LYS A 110 -7.68 15.48 3.34
CA LYS A 110 -6.99 16.52 2.57
C LYS A 110 -7.60 17.89 2.92
N ILE A 111 -6.96 18.60 3.83
CA ILE A 111 -7.37 19.94 4.30
C ILE A 111 -6.44 20.96 3.66
N PRO A 112 -6.93 21.79 2.69
CA PRO A 112 -6.08 22.71 1.92
C PRO A 112 -5.28 23.68 2.79
N GLU A 113 -5.88 24.23 3.83
CA GLU A 113 -5.22 25.16 4.75
C GLU A 113 -4.03 24.51 5.47
N LEU A 114 -4.21 23.29 5.99
CA LEU A 114 -3.12 22.55 6.63
C LEU A 114 -2.04 22.16 5.62
N PHE A 115 -2.44 21.82 4.39
CA PHE A 115 -1.49 21.52 3.33
C PHE A 115 -0.58 22.70 2.99
N ILE A 116 -1.13 23.90 2.90
CA ILE A 116 -0.37 25.12 2.63
C ILE A 116 0.56 25.45 3.81
N ASN A 117 0.03 25.44 5.03
CA ASN A 117 0.74 25.94 6.22
C ASN A 117 1.73 24.89 6.80
N LYS A 118 1.36 23.63 6.84
CA LYS A 118 2.17 22.56 7.46
C LYS A 118 3.09 21.86 6.46
N HIS A 119 2.64 21.68 5.22
CA HIS A 119 3.36 20.91 4.21
C HIS A 119 3.94 21.77 3.08
N ASN A 120 4.01 23.11 3.27
CA ASN A 120 4.58 24.05 2.31
C ASN A 120 4.01 23.89 0.89
N SER A 121 2.74 23.52 0.76
CA SER A 121 2.11 23.20 -0.53
C SER A 121 2.83 22.09 -1.31
N ASN A 122 3.53 21.18 -0.62
CA ASN A 122 4.30 20.10 -1.20
C ASN A 122 3.60 18.73 -0.98
N PRO A 123 3.08 18.07 -2.02
CA PRO A 123 2.42 16.78 -1.90
C PRO A 123 3.31 15.67 -1.31
N LYS A 124 4.62 15.77 -1.52
CA LYS A 124 5.57 14.80 -0.94
C LYS A 124 5.67 14.93 0.57
N GLU A 125 5.62 16.14 1.11
CA GLU A 125 5.64 16.36 2.56
C GLU A 125 4.34 15.88 3.20
N PHE A 126 3.20 16.16 2.58
CA PHE A 126 1.93 15.62 3.01
C PHE A 126 1.92 14.08 3.02
N TYR A 127 2.33 13.47 1.89
CA TYR A 127 2.41 12.00 1.79
C TYR A 127 3.36 11.41 2.83
N PHE A 128 4.53 12.03 3.03
CA PHE A 128 5.49 11.59 4.03
C PHE A 128 4.92 11.64 5.45
N ASP A 129 4.20 12.70 5.80
CA ASP A 129 3.57 12.85 7.10
C ASP A 129 2.53 11.74 7.35
N VAL A 130 1.70 11.43 6.34
CA VAL A 130 0.73 10.34 6.41
C VAL A 130 1.43 8.98 6.56
N LEU A 131 2.45 8.72 5.75
CA LEU A 131 3.24 7.47 5.83
C LEU A 131 3.96 7.33 7.17
N TYR A 132 4.53 8.41 7.69
CA TYR A 132 5.17 8.41 8.98
C TYR A 132 4.19 8.03 10.10
N ASN A 133 2.99 8.63 10.09
CA ASN A 133 1.95 8.30 11.06
C ASN A 133 1.46 6.85 10.93
N LEU A 134 1.38 6.29 9.71
CA LEU A 134 1.07 4.88 9.52
C LEU A 134 2.13 3.98 10.15
N ILE A 135 3.41 4.27 9.89
CA ILE A 135 4.53 3.47 10.40
C ILE A 135 4.63 3.57 11.94
N GLN A 136 4.27 4.72 12.53
CA GLN A 136 4.26 4.88 13.98
C GLN A 136 3.23 3.98 14.71
N GLN A 137 2.19 3.54 14.02
CA GLN A 137 1.22 2.60 14.58
C GLN A 137 1.80 1.20 14.76
N PHE A 138 2.91 0.90 14.09
CA PHE A 138 3.54 -0.40 14.15
C PHE A 138 4.72 -0.40 15.14
N GLN A 139 4.72 -1.34 16.09
CA GLN A 139 5.83 -1.55 17.01
C GLN A 139 6.87 -2.47 16.37
N PHE A 140 8.05 -1.92 16.10
CA PHE A 140 9.17 -2.69 15.54
C PHE A 140 9.89 -3.44 16.65
N GLU A 141 10.03 -4.75 16.47
CA GLU A 141 10.83 -5.61 17.36
C GLU A 141 12.31 -5.53 16.97
N GLU A 142 13.23 -5.34 17.92
CA GLU A 142 14.67 -5.13 17.65
C GLU A 142 15.38 -6.33 16.98
N ASN A 143 14.86 -7.54 17.21
CA ASN A 143 15.49 -8.79 16.74
C ASN A 143 15.08 -9.20 15.31
N PHE A 144 14.35 -8.35 14.58
CA PHE A 144 13.87 -8.66 13.26
C PHE A 144 14.46 -7.71 12.21
N GLU A 145 14.72 -8.27 11.03
CA GLU A 145 15.04 -7.53 9.81
C GLU A 145 13.73 -7.22 9.06
N TYR A 146 13.42 -5.95 8.88
CA TYR A 146 12.21 -5.51 8.17
C TYR A 146 12.52 -5.22 6.70
N GLN A 147 11.81 -5.89 5.79
CA GLN A 147 11.89 -5.65 4.35
C GLN A 147 10.64 -4.94 3.89
N PHE A 148 10.78 -3.69 3.47
CA PHE A 148 9.69 -2.87 2.98
C PHE A 148 9.52 -3.04 1.46
N TYR A 149 8.29 -3.23 1.04
CA TYR A 149 7.87 -3.29 -0.35
C TYR A 149 6.85 -2.19 -0.58
N ARG A 150 7.08 -1.38 -1.59
CA ARG A 150 6.16 -0.34 -2.00
C ARG A 150 5.78 -0.55 -3.45
N ILE A 151 4.53 -0.33 -3.76
CA ILE A 151 3.99 -0.51 -5.11
C ILE A 151 4.17 0.76 -5.96
N ILE A 152 4.39 1.94 -5.36
CA ILE A 152 4.57 3.19 -6.11
C ILE A 152 5.99 3.75 -6.06
N LEU A 153 6.55 3.92 -7.26
CA LEU A 153 7.95 4.28 -7.52
C LEU A 153 8.32 5.78 -7.36
N MET A 154 7.36 6.68 -7.14
CA MET A 154 7.60 8.12 -7.32
C MET A 154 8.36 8.85 -6.20
N PHE A 155 8.53 8.26 -5.01
CA PHE A 155 9.09 8.97 -3.85
C PHE A 155 10.27 8.26 -3.16
N GLN A 156 10.90 7.31 -3.79
CA GLN A 156 11.86 6.37 -3.18
C GLN A 156 13.00 7.04 -2.39
N GLY A 157 13.75 7.96 -3.00
CA GLY A 157 14.98 8.47 -2.39
C GLY A 157 14.81 9.47 -1.24
N GLU A 158 13.68 10.20 -1.17
CA GLU A 158 13.44 11.22 -0.14
C GLU A 158 12.86 10.64 1.14
N ILE A 159 11.98 9.65 1.01
CA ILE A 159 11.36 8.96 2.15
C ILE A 159 12.43 8.20 2.94
N GLU A 160 13.33 7.51 2.24
CA GLU A 160 14.43 6.76 2.85
C GLU A 160 15.32 7.68 3.71
N LYS A 161 15.74 8.83 3.18
CA LYS A 161 16.57 9.80 3.90
C LYS A 161 15.87 10.36 5.14
N LYS A 162 14.59 10.67 5.07
CA LYS A 162 13.81 11.22 6.20
C LYS A 162 13.53 10.17 7.28
N LEU A 163 13.18 8.93 6.92
CA LEU A 163 12.98 7.83 7.87
C LEU A 163 14.28 7.48 8.61
N ILE A 164 15.41 7.45 7.93
CA ILE A 164 16.72 7.21 8.55
C ILE A 164 17.09 8.35 9.50
N LYS A 165 16.84 9.60 9.11
CA LYS A 165 17.17 10.77 9.91
C LYS A 165 16.32 10.91 11.19
N SER A 166 15.05 10.50 11.15
CA SER A 166 14.14 10.57 12.31
C SER A 166 14.42 9.51 13.39
N ARG A 167 15.18 8.46 13.06
CA ARG A 167 15.44 7.31 13.94
C ARG A 167 16.89 7.17 14.40
N LYS A 168 17.61 8.25 14.57
CA LYS A 168 18.99 8.19 15.10
C LYS A 168 19.12 7.56 16.49
N ASN A 169 18.02 7.23 17.17
CA ASN A 169 18.06 6.71 18.52
C ASN A 169 17.50 5.31 18.77
N HIS A 170 16.85 4.64 17.78
CA HIS A 170 16.32 3.28 18.03
C HIS A 170 16.30 2.46 16.73
N SER A 171 16.99 1.31 16.77
CA SER A 171 16.99 0.18 15.83
C SER A 171 17.36 0.46 14.36
N LYS A 172 18.29 -0.37 13.86
CA LYS A 172 18.72 -0.41 12.44
C LYS A 172 17.59 -0.92 11.57
N ILE A 173 16.83 -0.02 10.95
CA ILE A 173 15.93 -0.38 9.87
C ILE A 173 16.75 -0.43 8.60
N PHE A 174 17.03 -1.62 8.12
CA PHE A 174 17.54 -1.82 6.78
C PHE A 174 16.37 -1.74 5.79
N ILE A 175 16.19 -0.57 5.18
CA ILE A 175 15.29 -0.43 4.03
C ILE A 175 16.05 -0.97 2.83
N PHE A 176 15.92 -2.25 2.56
CA PHE A 176 16.34 -2.83 1.30
C PHE A 176 15.23 -2.60 0.27
N TRP A 177 15.44 -1.63 -0.60
CA TRP A 177 14.71 -1.55 -1.85
C TRP A 177 15.16 -2.71 -2.71
N ALA A 178 14.45 -3.81 -2.68
CA ALA A 178 14.52 -4.71 -3.79
C ALA A 178 14.06 -3.88 -5.00
N ASN A 179 14.96 -3.67 -5.98
CA ASN A 179 14.51 -3.42 -7.34
C ASN A 179 13.49 -4.51 -7.62
N THR A 180 12.24 -4.19 -7.43
CA THR A 180 11.19 -4.97 -8.01
C THR A 180 11.37 -4.79 -9.49
N HIS A 181 12.10 -5.69 -10.13
CA HIS A 181 11.63 -6.11 -11.42
C HIS A 181 10.15 -6.36 -11.19
N LEU A 182 9.33 -5.48 -11.72
CA LEU A 182 7.95 -5.75 -12.01
C LEU A 182 7.93 -7.22 -12.39
N ILE A 183 7.19 -8.00 -11.64
CA ILE A 183 6.78 -9.28 -12.15
C ILE A 183 5.85 -8.87 -13.28
N GLU A 184 6.40 -8.69 -14.48
CA GLU A 184 5.65 -8.74 -15.70
C GLU A 184 5.12 -10.18 -15.77
N TYR A 185 3.84 -10.30 -15.56
CA TYR A 185 3.05 -11.44 -15.98
C TYR A 185 2.37 -11.08 -17.27
#